data_c236c44fa6ac7b1e27780872f8613552
#
_entry.id   c236c44fa6ac7b1e27780872f8613552
#
_cell.length_a   1.000
_cell.length_b   1.000
_cell.length_c   1.000
_cell.angle_alpha   90.00
_cell.angle_beta   90.00
_cell.angle_gamma   90.00
#
_symmetry.space_group_name_H-M   'P 1'
#
loop_
_entity.id
_entity.type
_entity.pdbx_description
1 polymer ?
#
loop_
_entity_poly.entity_id
_entity_poly.type
_entity_poly.pdbx_seq_one_letter_code
_entity_poly.pdbx_strand_id
1 'polypeptide(L)'
;DKFETTQLVAKPVSSSLASIFGKADGKSAMVEQPGWIFSGVLQEIKVGDPLITEETSSSAKSSIVMPMARRVKVINFNFTVSGVTNEIKTVSAALGGVASKIDLTTGAIVAGNQAASPVTLTFNPAGGTLQGTVLIFGNEAELSDEVRNNLQFAFETESGRRIPLEEDITEQLKNSGGAEGDLQIKIEGSLDVRYDAGLMTVVIEWLRGSEEDLEGL
;
A
#
# COMPACT_ATOMS: atom_id res chain seq x y z
N ASP A 1 18.00 19.29 24.94
CA ASP A 1 16.60 19.02 24.65
C ASP A 1 16.53 17.71 23.91
N LYS A 2 15.91 16.70 24.52
CA LYS A 2 15.63 15.44 23.83
C LYS A 2 14.45 15.72 22.91
N PHE A 3 14.68 15.68 21.59
CA PHE A 3 13.59 15.58 20.64
C PHE A 3 12.88 14.25 20.89
N GLU A 4 11.62 14.31 21.30
CA GLU A 4 10.78 13.13 21.36
C GLU A 4 10.64 12.56 19.95
N THR A 5 10.75 11.23 19.83
CA THR A 5 10.56 10.50 18.58
C THR A 5 9.20 10.87 18.01
N THR A 6 9.15 11.54 16.87
CA THR A 6 7.89 11.94 16.27
C THR A 6 7.30 10.74 15.52
N GLN A 7 6.36 10.07 16.15
CA GLN A 7 5.59 9.01 15.53
C GLN A 7 4.40 9.61 14.76
N LEU A 8 4.24 9.19 13.51
CA LEU A 8 3.06 9.50 12.72
C LEU A 8 2.12 8.30 12.74
N VAL A 9 0.85 8.56 13.04
CA VAL A 9 -0.21 7.56 13.14
C VAL A 9 -1.22 7.81 12.02
N ALA A 10 -1.57 6.76 11.27
CA ALA A 10 -2.61 6.83 10.27
C ALA A 10 -3.98 7.09 10.93
N LYS A 11 -4.82 7.88 10.28
CA LYS A 11 -6.15 8.22 10.79
C LYS A 11 -7.12 7.05 10.61
N PRO A 12 -8.04 6.81 11.56
CA PRO A 12 -9.12 5.86 11.37
C PRO A 12 -10.03 6.26 10.20
N VAL A 13 -10.48 5.29 9.40
CA VAL A 13 -11.46 5.51 8.33
C VAL A 13 -12.83 5.78 8.93
N SER A 14 -13.58 6.70 8.32
CA SER A 14 -14.96 6.95 8.68
C SER A 14 -15.84 5.71 8.41
N SER A 15 -16.89 5.54 9.19
CA SER A 15 -17.67 4.30 9.40
C SER A 15 -18.21 3.57 8.16
N SER A 16 -18.34 4.23 7.00
CA SER A 16 -18.97 3.62 5.80
C SER A 16 -18.13 2.52 5.16
N LEU A 17 -16.82 2.72 5.01
CA LEU A 17 -15.93 1.69 4.44
C LEU A 17 -15.63 0.58 5.45
N ALA A 18 -15.50 0.92 6.74
CA ALA A 18 -15.33 -0.07 7.80
C ALA A 18 -16.52 -1.05 7.89
N SER A 19 -17.74 -0.62 7.50
CA SER A 19 -18.91 -1.49 7.47
C SER A 19 -18.92 -2.48 6.28
N ILE A 20 -18.17 -2.19 5.22
CA ILE A 20 -18.09 -3.06 4.03
C ILE A 20 -17.16 -4.26 4.30
N PHE A 21 -16.02 -4.02 4.92
CA PHE A 21 -14.99 -5.05 5.10
C PHE A 21 -14.99 -5.68 6.49
N GLY A 22 -15.75 -5.13 7.43
CA GLY A 22 -15.69 -5.55 8.83
C GLY A 22 -14.30 -5.26 9.43
N LYS A 23 -13.95 -5.99 10.47
CA LYS A 23 -12.56 -6.08 10.90
C LYS A 23 -11.91 -7.16 10.04
N ALA A 24 -11.01 -6.79 9.15
CA ALA A 24 -10.40 -7.65 8.13
C ALA A 24 -9.80 -8.97 8.67
N ASP A 25 -9.56 -9.05 9.97
CA ASP A 25 -9.10 -10.24 10.70
C ASP A 25 -9.71 -10.31 12.11
N GLY A 26 -10.78 -9.53 12.35
CA GLY A 26 -11.36 -9.36 13.68
C GLY A 26 -10.51 -8.51 14.64
N LYS A 27 -9.29 -8.11 14.27
CA LYS A 27 -8.32 -7.44 15.15
C LYS A 27 -7.85 -6.08 14.63
N SER A 28 -7.74 -5.90 13.31
CA SER A 28 -7.13 -4.68 12.74
C SER A 28 -8.16 -3.58 12.51
N ALA A 29 -7.83 -2.37 12.94
CA ALA A 29 -8.62 -1.18 12.63
C ALA A 29 -8.39 -0.77 11.17
N MET A 30 -9.43 -0.27 10.49
CA MET A 30 -9.27 0.38 9.20
C MET A 30 -8.71 1.79 9.37
N VAL A 31 -7.70 2.13 8.58
CA VAL A 31 -7.05 3.44 8.58
C VAL A 31 -7.05 4.05 7.18
N GLU A 32 -7.06 5.38 7.13
CA GLU A 32 -6.90 6.11 5.86
C GLU A 32 -5.50 5.85 5.28
N GLN A 33 -5.40 5.86 3.95
CA GLN A 33 -4.09 5.84 3.30
C GLN A 33 -3.28 7.06 3.77
N PRO A 34 -1.99 6.88 4.09
CA PRO A 34 -1.13 8.02 4.32
C PRO A 34 -1.01 8.84 3.03
N GLY A 35 -0.94 10.17 3.16
CA GLY A 35 -0.52 11.01 2.04
C GLY A 35 0.97 10.81 1.70
N TRP A 36 1.47 11.54 0.72
CA TRP A 36 2.90 11.57 0.43
C TRP A 36 3.67 12.20 1.59
N ILE A 37 4.54 11.42 2.23
CA ILE A 37 5.30 11.83 3.40
C ILE A 37 6.78 11.72 3.09
N PHE A 38 7.49 12.80 3.40
CA PHE A 38 8.94 12.89 3.29
C PHE A 38 9.48 13.32 4.65
N SER A 39 10.56 12.73 5.09
CA SER A 39 11.28 13.16 6.28
C SER A 39 12.77 13.17 6.04
N GLY A 40 13.47 14.06 6.75
CA GLY A 40 14.92 14.13 6.76
C GLY A 40 15.39 14.44 8.16
N VAL A 41 16.60 14.00 8.50
CA VAL A 41 17.24 14.24 9.78
C VAL A 41 18.61 14.83 9.54
N LEU A 42 18.89 15.95 10.18
CA LEU A 42 20.24 16.50 10.30
C LEU A 42 20.79 16.09 11.66
N GLN A 43 21.82 15.25 11.66
CA GLN A 43 22.38 14.71 12.89
C GLN A 43 23.16 15.77 13.68
N GLU A 44 23.86 16.66 12.97
CA GLU A 44 24.67 17.72 13.59
C GLU A 44 24.76 18.92 12.64
N ILE A 45 24.57 20.11 13.18
CA ILE A 45 24.84 21.37 12.49
C ILE A 45 25.94 22.07 13.28
N LYS A 46 27.13 22.18 12.71
CA LYS A 46 28.22 22.96 13.29
C LYS A 46 28.14 24.41 12.80
N VAL A 47 28.04 25.34 13.72
CA VAL A 47 28.06 26.76 13.39
C VAL A 47 29.44 27.08 12.87
N GLY A 48 29.55 27.50 11.60
CA GLY A 48 30.83 27.83 10.93
C GLY A 48 31.27 26.81 9.88
N ASP A 49 30.60 25.64 9.73
CA ASP A 49 30.81 24.78 8.58
C ASP A 49 30.17 25.40 7.33
N PRO A 50 30.92 25.52 6.21
CA PRO A 50 30.36 26.00 4.96
C PRO A 50 29.48 24.89 4.37
N LEU A 51 28.24 24.80 4.82
CA LEU A 51 27.27 23.82 4.33
C LEU A 51 26.79 24.03 2.89
N ILE A 52 27.18 25.05 2.24
CA ILE A 52 27.23 25.44 0.83
C ILE A 52 27.27 26.98 0.81
N THR A 53 28.34 27.53 0.35
CA THR A 53 28.41 28.93 -0.06
C THR A 53 28.17 29.00 -1.57
N GLU A 54 27.00 29.43 -2.00
CA GLU A 54 26.91 30.05 -3.32
C GLU A 54 27.48 31.46 -3.20
N GLU A 55 28.71 31.67 -3.69
CA GLU A 55 29.26 32.99 -3.87
C GLU A 55 28.51 33.72 -4.98
N THR A 56 27.47 34.45 -4.61
CA THR A 56 27.00 35.56 -5.43
C THR A 56 26.82 36.80 -4.55
N SER A 57 27.82 37.67 -4.68
CA SER A 57 27.85 39.12 -4.37
C SER A 57 27.10 39.61 -3.12
N SER A 58 27.84 40.04 -2.13
CA SER A 58 27.58 41.03 -1.08
C SER A 58 26.71 40.69 0.13
N SER A 59 26.18 39.51 0.27
CA SER A 59 25.71 38.98 1.55
C SER A 59 25.77 37.45 1.51
N ALA A 60 26.71 36.84 2.21
CA ALA A 60 26.81 35.40 2.35
C ALA A 60 25.56 34.86 3.00
N LYS A 61 24.66 34.24 2.23
CA LYS A 61 23.50 33.49 2.74
C LYS A 61 23.97 32.06 2.95
N SER A 62 24.03 31.62 4.20
CA SER A 62 24.22 30.22 4.52
C SER A 62 22.92 29.48 4.27
N SER A 63 22.91 28.48 3.40
CA SER A 63 21.78 27.59 3.18
C SER A 63 22.07 26.20 3.77
N ILE A 64 21.08 25.62 4.44
CA ILE A 64 21.16 24.25 4.95
C ILE A 64 20.37 23.37 4.00
N VAL A 65 21.04 22.39 3.39
CA VAL A 65 20.37 21.38 2.54
C VAL A 65 20.09 20.16 3.41
N MET A 66 18.81 19.86 3.59
CA MET A 66 18.37 18.67 4.31
C MET A 66 17.89 17.62 3.29
N PRO A 67 18.57 16.47 3.16
CA PRO A 67 18.10 15.41 2.29
C PRO A 67 16.77 14.84 2.84
N MET A 68 15.75 14.77 1.99
CA MET A 68 14.44 14.23 2.34
C MET A 68 14.27 12.84 1.73
N ALA A 69 13.88 11.88 2.55
CA ALA A 69 13.53 10.54 2.10
C ALA A 69 12.02 10.33 2.11
N ARG A 70 11.49 9.70 1.06
CA ARG A 70 10.08 9.28 1.02
C ARG A 70 9.84 8.18 2.06
N ARG A 71 8.75 8.29 2.80
CA ARG A 71 8.39 7.38 3.91
C ARG A 71 7.14 6.52 3.63
N VAL A 72 6.62 6.57 2.42
CA VAL A 72 5.46 5.80 1.99
C VAL A 72 5.83 4.87 0.85
N LYS A 73 5.39 3.64 0.94
CA LYS A 73 5.43 2.66 -0.17
C LYS A 73 4.14 2.76 -0.96
N VAL A 74 4.21 2.51 -2.27
CA VAL A 74 3.06 2.46 -3.18
C VAL A 74 2.92 1.04 -3.67
N ILE A 75 1.74 0.45 -3.49
CA ILE A 75 1.42 -0.85 -4.07
C ILE A 75 0.41 -0.62 -5.18
N ASN A 76 0.74 -1.07 -6.37
CA ASN A 76 -0.11 -1.02 -7.54
C ASN A 76 -0.61 -2.42 -7.88
N PHE A 77 -1.92 -2.55 -8.01
CA PHE A 77 -2.60 -3.78 -8.40
C PHE A 77 -3.09 -3.67 -9.83
N ASN A 78 -2.84 -4.67 -10.65
CA ASN A 78 -3.35 -4.80 -12.00
C ASN A 78 -3.98 -6.18 -12.19
N PHE A 79 -5.28 -6.22 -12.40
CA PHE A 79 -5.99 -7.46 -12.67
C PHE A 79 -6.66 -7.41 -14.04
N THR A 80 -6.51 -8.50 -14.80
CA THR A 80 -7.39 -8.79 -15.92
C THR A 80 -8.67 -9.39 -15.36
N VAL A 81 -9.82 -8.89 -15.78
CA VAL A 81 -11.13 -9.37 -15.31
C VAL A 81 -11.89 -10.01 -16.47
N SER A 82 -12.32 -11.25 -16.29
CA SER A 82 -13.06 -12.04 -17.29
C SER A 82 -14.41 -12.50 -16.77
N GLY A 83 -15.22 -13.11 -17.62
CA GLY A 83 -16.50 -13.69 -17.28
C GLY A 83 -17.66 -12.70 -17.35
N VAL A 84 -18.60 -12.79 -16.38
CA VAL A 84 -19.84 -12.00 -16.37
C VAL A 84 -19.65 -10.62 -15.72
N THR A 85 -18.66 -9.88 -16.22
CA THR A 85 -18.24 -8.58 -15.67
C THR A 85 -19.31 -7.48 -15.76
N ASN A 86 -20.23 -7.59 -16.72
CA ASN A 86 -21.32 -6.65 -16.92
C ASN A 86 -22.38 -6.67 -15.79
N GLU A 87 -22.37 -7.67 -14.95
CA GLU A 87 -23.25 -7.74 -13.77
C GLU A 87 -22.64 -7.09 -12.53
N ILE A 88 -21.36 -6.72 -12.58
CA ILE A 88 -20.67 -6.05 -11.48
C ILE A 88 -20.88 -4.54 -11.61
N LYS A 89 -21.51 -3.96 -10.59
CA LYS A 89 -21.78 -2.54 -10.48
C LYS A 89 -20.58 -1.76 -9.89
N THR A 90 -20.06 -2.24 -8.76
CA THR A 90 -18.93 -1.63 -8.07
C THR A 90 -17.99 -2.67 -7.50
N VAL A 91 -16.72 -2.29 -7.37
CA VAL A 91 -15.70 -3.09 -6.67
C VAL A 91 -15.05 -2.20 -5.62
N SER A 92 -14.95 -2.72 -4.41
CA SER A 92 -14.19 -2.09 -3.32
C SER A 92 -13.12 -3.05 -2.84
N ALA A 93 -11.99 -2.56 -2.35
CA ALA A 93 -10.97 -3.41 -1.76
C ALA A 93 -10.29 -2.76 -0.55
N ALA A 94 -9.71 -3.61 0.29
CA ALA A 94 -8.86 -3.22 1.40
C ALA A 94 -7.66 -4.17 1.52
N LEU A 95 -6.52 -3.64 1.92
CA LEU A 95 -5.30 -4.40 2.21
C LEU A 95 -5.07 -4.41 3.72
N GLY A 96 -5.08 -5.61 4.31
CA GLY A 96 -4.74 -5.87 5.70
C GLY A 96 -3.25 -6.11 5.94
N GLY A 97 -2.83 -6.13 7.22
CA GLY A 97 -1.44 -6.38 7.61
C GLY A 97 -0.49 -5.23 7.34
N VAL A 98 -1.01 -4.02 7.11
CA VAL A 98 -0.20 -2.82 6.91
C VAL A 98 0.09 -2.13 8.23
N ALA A 99 1.23 -1.44 8.32
CA ALA A 99 1.57 -0.67 9.50
C ALA A 99 0.75 0.62 9.59
N SER A 100 0.15 0.88 10.76
CA SER A 100 -0.57 2.13 11.01
C SER A 100 0.31 3.23 11.62
N LYS A 101 1.58 2.92 11.95
CA LYS A 101 2.52 3.85 12.55
C LYS A 101 3.92 3.77 11.95
N ILE A 102 4.56 4.91 11.83
CA ILE A 102 5.94 5.05 11.38
C ILE A 102 6.69 6.03 12.28
N ASP A 103 7.95 5.75 12.54
CA ASP A 103 8.89 6.69 13.14
C ASP A 103 9.52 7.55 12.05
N LEU A 104 9.27 8.84 12.08
CA LEU A 104 9.75 9.77 11.05
C LEU A 104 11.27 10.01 11.12
N THR A 105 11.89 9.77 12.27
CA THR A 105 13.33 9.96 12.45
C THR A 105 14.11 8.85 11.75
N THR A 106 13.71 7.61 11.97
CA THR A 106 14.36 6.44 11.39
C THR A 106 13.76 6.00 10.06
N GLY A 107 12.47 6.29 9.85
CA GLY A 107 11.68 5.76 8.74
C GLY A 107 11.22 4.32 8.95
N ALA A 108 11.44 3.77 10.15
CA ALA A 108 11.02 2.42 10.47
C ALA A 108 9.53 2.37 10.88
N ILE A 109 8.83 1.31 10.48
CA ILE A 109 7.49 1.04 10.98
C ILE A 109 7.55 0.61 12.44
N VAL A 110 6.50 0.95 13.19
CA VAL A 110 6.38 0.59 14.62
C VAL A 110 5.60 -0.71 14.72
N ALA A 111 6.28 -1.78 15.13
CA ALA A 111 5.69 -3.11 15.24
C ALA A 111 4.47 -3.19 16.17
N GLY A 112 3.58 -4.14 15.90
CA GLY A 112 2.37 -4.40 16.71
C GLY A 112 1.25 -3.37 16.50
N ASN A 113 1.30 -2.60 15.42
CA ASN A 113 0.30 -1.60 15.07
C ASN A 113 -0.34 -1.91 13.70
N GLN A 114 -0.80 -3.15 13.54
CA GLN A 114 -1.45 -3.62 12.31
C GLN A 114 -2.75 -2.87 12.04
N ALA A 115 -2.98 -2.62 10.74
CA ALA A 115 -4.20 -2.03 10.25
C ALA A 115 -4.59 -2.62 8.89
N ALA A 116 -5.80 -2.29 8.44
CA ALA A 116 -6.21 -2.44 7.05
C ALA A 116 -6.37 -1.06 6.42
N SER A 117 -5.99 -0.92 5.15
CA SER A 117 -6.12 0.33 4.40
C SER A 117 -6.97 0.13 3.16
N PRO A 118 -7.92 1.03 2.84
CA PRO A 118 -8.71 0.93 1.63
C PRO A 118 -7.80 1.09 0.40
N VAL A 119 -8.07 0.31 -0.64
CA VAL A 119 -7.39 0.42 -1.94
C VAL A 119 -8.21 1.34 -2.83
N THR A 120 -7.57 2.33 -3.43
CA THR A 120 -8.22 3.16 -4.46
C THR A 120 -8.32 2.35 -5.75
N LEU A 121 -9.54 2.02 -6.18
CA LEU A 121 -9.80 1.16 -7.33
C LEU A 121 -10.37 1.91 -8.51
N THR A 122 -10.01 1.45 -9.72
CA THR A 122 -10.65 1.78 -10.98
C THR A 122 -11.05 0.49 -11.68
N PHE A 123 -12.33 0.26 -11.86
CA PHE A 123 -12.89 -0.91 -12.54
C PHE A 123 -13.41 -0.50 -13.92
N ASN A 124 -12.96 -1.21 -14.95
CA ASN A 124 -13.43 -1.04 -16.34
C ASN A 124 -13.97 -2.39 -16.83
N PRO A 125 -15.28 -2.64 -16.69
CA PRO A 125 -15.88 -3.91 -17.10
C PRO A 125 -15.79 -4.16 -18.61
N ALA A 126 -15.91 -3.10 -19.42
CA ALA A 126 -15.82 -3.21 -20.89
C ALA A 126 -14.39 -3.53 -21.36
N GLY A 127 -13.38 -3.03 -20.67
CA GLY A 127 -11.96 -3.29 -20.93
C GLY A 127 -11.43 -4.54 -20.22
N GLY A 128 -12.24 -5.20 -19.36
CA GLY A 128 -11.82 -6.36 -18.60
C GLY A 128 -10.65 -6.06 -17.66
N THR A 129 -10.63 -4.88 -17.00
CA THR A 129 -9.52 -4.49 -16.15
C THR A 129 -9.98 -3.93 -14.81
N LEU A 130 -9.25 -4.29 -13.74
CA LEU A 130 -9.37 -3.72 -12.42
C LEU A 130 -7.98 -3.25 -11.98
N GLN A 131 -7.83 -1.97 -11.77
CA GLN A 131 -6.59 -1.37 -11.31
C GLN A 131 -6.77 -0.81 -9.91
N GLY A 132 -5.74 -0.96 -9.07
CA GLY A 132 -5.77 -0.48 -7.71
C GLY A 132 -4.46 0.17 -7.29
N THR A 133 -4.54 1.12 -6.38
CA THR A 133 -3.37 1.72 -5.74
C THR A 133 -3.64 1.90 -4.27
N VAL A 134 -2.65 1.58 -3.45
CA VAL A 134 -2.67 1.85 -2.02
C VAL A 134 -1.32 2.41 -1.58
N LEU A 135 -1.36 3.46 -0.76
CA LEU A 135 -0.20 4.01 -0.07
C LEU A 135 -0.16 3.45 1.35
N ILE A 136 1.01 2.97 1.77
CA ILE A 136 1.23 2.41 3.11
C ILE A 136 2.54 2.93 3.71
N PHE A 137 2.65 2.96 5.03
CA PHE A 137 3.94 3.21 5.69
C PHE A 137 4.90 2.05 5.51
N GLY A 138 4.39 0.85 5.52
CA GLY A 138 5.13 -0.40 5.37
C GLY A 138 4.25 -1.60 5.67
N ASN A 139 4.85 -2.76 5.56
CA ASN A 139 4.19 -4.05 5.72
C ASN A 139 4.64 -4.69 7.03
N GLU A 140 3.74 -4.90 7.97
CA GLU A 140 4.07 -5.55 9.25
C GLU A 140 4.45 -7.03 9.10
N ALA A 141 4.06 -7.70 8.02
CA ALA A 141 4.51 -9.05 7.70
C ALA A 141 6.02 -9.13 7.41
N GLU A 142 6.70 -8.00 7.16
CA GLU A 142 8.17 -7.93 7.11
C GLU A 142 8.81 -8.03 8.50
N LEU A 143 8.07 -7.74 9.56
CA LEU A 143 8.55 -7.75 10.96
C LEU A 143 8.13 -9.00 11.74
N SER A 144 7.08 -9.70 11.30
CA SER A 144 6.52 -10.86 12.01
C SER A 144 5.87 -11.84 11.05
N ASP A 145 6.27 -13.11 11.13
CA ASP A 145 5.67 -14.21 10.37
C ASP A 145 4.24 -14.55 10.81
N GLU A 146 3.77 -13.99 11.91
CA GLU A 146 2.38 -14.15 12.37
C GLU A 146 1.41 -13.21 11.66
N VAL A 147 1.92 -12.16 11.02
CA VAL A 147 1.11 -11.19 10.29
C VAL A 147 0.94 -11.63 8.85
N ARG A 148 -0.29 -11.53 8.35
CA ARG A 148 -0.63 -11.80 6.96
C ARG A 148 -1.15 -10.54 6.28
N ASN A 149 -0.83 -10.41 5.01
CA ASN A 149 -1.40 -9.36 4.17
C ASN A 149 -2.59 -9.92 3.40
N ASN A 150 -3.77 -9.67 3.93
CA ASN A 150 -5.00 -10.10 3.29
C ASN A 150 -5.54 -9.00 2.38
N LEU A 151 -5.62 -9.29 1.08
CA LEU A 151 -6.31 -8.44 0.11
C LEU A 151 -7.77 -8.88 0.06
N GLN A 152 -8.65 -7.99 0.50
CA GLN A 152 -10.09 -8.23 0.52
C GLN A 152 -10.76 -7.43 -0.58
N PHE A 153 -11.63 -8.07 -1.35
CA PHE A 153 -12.52 -7.44 -2.31
C PHE A 153 -13.98 -7.61 -1.88
N ALA A 154 -14.79 -6.63 -2.22
CA ALA A 154 -16.22 -6.69 -2.20
C ALA A 154 -16.78 -6.27 -3.56
N PHE A 155 -17.28 -7.22 -4.33
CA PHE A 155 -17.95 -6.98 -5.61
C PHE A 155 -19.44 -6.79 -5.32
N GLU A 156 -20.00 -5.67 -5.74
CA GLU A 156 -21.44 -5.42 -5.67
C GLU A 156 -22.05 -5.57 -7.06
N THR A 157 -23.07 -6.42 -7.18
CA THR A 157 -23.78 -6.63 -8.44
C THR A 157 -24.85 -5.58 -8.67
N GLU A 158 -25.37 -5.49 -9.91
CA GLU A 158 -26.53 -4.65 -10.25
C GLU A 158 -27.79 -4.98 -9.42
N SER A 159 -27.92 -6.24 -8.99
CA SER A 159 -29.00 -6.67 -8.09
C SER A 159 -28.77 -6.29 -6.61
N GLY A 160 -27.64 -5.66 -6.27
CA GLY A 160 -27.28 -5.27 -4.90
C GLY A 160 -26.69 -6.42 -4.07
N ARG A 161 -26.41 -7.56 -4.67
CA ARG A 161 -25.74 -8.68 -3.99
C ARG A 161 -24.27 -8.37 -3.84
N ARG A 162 -23.69 -8.69 -2.66
CA ARG A 162 -22.24 -8.61 -2.41
C ARG A 162 -21.59 -9.98 -2.51
N ILE A 163 -20.45 -10.01 -3.16
CA ILE A 163 -19.59 -11.17 -3.32
C ILE A 163 -18.25 -10.82 -2.69
N PRO A 164 -17.92 -11.35 -1.51
CA PRO A 164 -16.62 -11.16 -0.91
C PRO A 164 -15.58 -12.10 -1.54
N LEU A 165 -14.36 -11.61 -1.67
CA LEU A 165 -13.18 -12.40 -1.99
C LEU A 165 -12.06 -11.95 -1.05
N GLU A 166 -11.38 -12.89 -0.41
CA GLU A 166 -10.25 -12.61 0.47
C GLU A 166 -9.10 -13.53 0.10
N GLU A 167 -7.92 -12.94 -0.07
CA GLU A 167 -6.70 -13.65 -0.47
C GLU A 167 -5.52 -13.22 0.38
N ASP A 168 -4.71 -14.17 0.83
CA ASP A 168 -3.41 -13.91 1.45
C ASP A 168 -2.39 -13.62 0.36
N ILE A 169 -1.93 -12.39 0.29
CA ILE A 169 -0.93 -11.93 -0.69
C ILE A 169 0.44 -11.66 -0.06
N THR A 170 0.70 -12.21 1.12
CA THR A 170 1.95 -11.99 1.85
C THR A 170 3.17 -12.37 1.01
N GLU A 171 3.13 -13.52 0.35
CA GLU A 171 4.23 -13.98 -0.49
C GLU A 171 4.37 -13.15 -1.78
N GLN A 172 3.26 -12.73 -2.38
CA GLN A 172 3.28 -11.85 -3.53
C GLN A 172 3.93 -10.50 -3.19
N LEU A 173 3.61 -9.94 -2.04
CA LEU A 173 4.22 -8.69 -1.57
C LEU A 173 5.71 -8.86 -1.27
N LYS A 174 6.13 -9.97 -0.65
CA LYS A 174 7.54 -10.26 -0.39
C LYS A 174 8.33 -10.43 -1.68
N ASN A 175 7.78 -11.14 -2.66
CA ASN A 175 8.45 -11.47 -3.92
C ASN A 175 8.42 -10.33 -4.95
N SER A 176 7.46 -9.40 -4.84
CA SER A 176 7.33 -8.25 -5.74
C SER A 176 8.06 -7.01 -5.24
N GLY A 177 8.59 -7.04 -4.03
CA GLY A 177 9.46 -6.02 -3.49
C GLY A 177 10.80 -6.07 -4.21
N GLY A 178 11.09 -5.08 -5.05
CA GLY A 178 12.42 -4.89 -5.63
C GLY A 178 13.50 -4.76 -4.56
N ALA A 179 14.75 -4.58 -4.99
CA ALA A 179 15.91 -4.43 -4.10
C ALA A 179 15.63 -3.47 -2.95
N GLU A 180 16.28 -3.70 -1.83
CA GLU A 180 16.17 -2.90 -0.59
C GLU A 180 16.13 -1.39 -0.93
N GLY A 181 14.98 -0.76 -0.69
CA GLY A 181 14.74 0.65 -1.05
C GLY A 181 13.71 0.88 -2.16
N ASP A 182 13.19 -0.15 -2.83
CA ASP A 182 12.11 0.02 -3.79
C ASP A 182 10.81 0.37 -3.06
N LEU A 183 10.31 1.57 -3.35
CA LEU A 183 9.10 2.11 -2.76
C LEU A 183 7.86 1.92 -3.65
N GLN A 184 8.00 1.16 -4.75
CA GLN A 184 6.93 0.80 -5.65
C GLN A 184 6.85 -0.71 -5.81
N ILE A 185 5.69 -1.28 -5.49
CA ILE A 185 5.40 -2.70 -5.60
C ILE A 185 4.30 -2.86 -6.64
N LYS A 186 4.46 -3.83 -7.54
CA LYS A 186 3.46 -4.16 -8.57
C LYS A 186 2.97 -5.58 -8.34
N ILE A 187 1.65 -5.73 -8.26
CA ILE A 187 0.96 -7.01 -8.11
C ILE A 187 0.03 -7.21 -9.29
N GLU A 188 0.16 -8.33 -9.98
CA GLU A 188 -0.62 -8.67 -11.16
C GLU A 188 -1.34 -9.99 -10.99
N GLY A 189 -2.55 -10.09 -11.54
CA GLY A 189 -3.36 -11.30 -11.49
C GLY A 189 -4.52 -11.27 -12.48
N SER A 190 -5.30 -12.33 -12.48
CA SER A 190 -6.57 -12.39 -13.18
C SER A 190 -7.71 -12.69 -12.22
N LEU A 191 -8.88 -12.14 -12.50
CA LEU A 191 -10.13 -12.36 -11.78
C LEU A 191 -11.14 -12.94 -12.76
N ASP A 192 -11.65 -14.12 -12.45
CA ASP A 192 -12.72 -14.76 -13.24
C ASP A 192 -14.04 -14.68 -12.49
N VAL A 193 -15.00 -13.93 -13.05
CA VAL A 193 -16.34 -13.75 -12.51
C VAL A 193 -17.28 -14.72 -13.21
N ARG A 194 -17.75 -15.74 -12.51
CA ARG A 194 -18.56 -16.81 -13.09
C ARG A 194 -19.71 -17.24 -12.18
N TYR A 195 -20.65 -18.00 -12.77
CA TYR A 195 -21.66 -18.70 -12.01
C TYR A 195 -21.18 -20.12 -11.68
N ASP A 196 -21.23 -20.47 -10.41
CA ASP A 196 -21.06 -21.83 -9.92
C ASP A 196 -22.33 -22.26 -9.16
N ALA A 197 -22.96 -23.35 -9.61
CA ALA A 197 -24.23 -23.86 -9.08
C ALA A 197 -25.33 -22.78 -8.93
N GLY A 198 -25.37 -21.79 -9.84
CA GLY A 198 -26.30 -20.68 -9.82
C GLY A 198 -25.92 -19.53 -8.88
N LEU A 199 -24.79 -19.60 -8.25
CA LEU A 199 -24.22 -18.53 -7.43
C LEU A 199 -23.08 -17.85 -8.17
N MET A 200 -23.09 -16.51 -8.21
CA MET A 200 -21.96 -15.75 -8.74
C MET A 200 -20.79 -15.85 -7.76
N THR A 201 -19.63 -16.21 -8.30
CA THR A 201 -18.37 -16.37 -7.58
C THR A 201 -17.29 -15.61 -8.32
N VAL A 202 -16.23 -15.23 -7.61
CA VAL A 202 -15.02 -14.63 -8.19
C VAL A 202 -13.84 -15.48 -7.78
N VAL A 203 -13.01 -15.85 -8.75
CA VAL A 203 -11.77 -16.62 -8.53
C VAL A 203 -10.60 -15.75 -8.94
N ILE A 204 -9.55 -15.76 -8.14
CA ILE A 204 -8.31 -15.05 -8.44
C ILE A 204 -7.21 -16.04 -8.82
N GLU A 205 -6.42 -15.67 -9.83
CA GLU A 205 -5.19 -16.35 -10.20
C GLU A 205 -4.06 -15.32 -10.26
N TRP A 206 -2.97 -15.57 -9.55
CA TRP A 206 -1.82 -14.69 -9.51
C TRP A 206 -0.89 -14.94 -10.67
N LEU A 207 -0.50 -13.90 -11.38
CA LEU A 207 0.57 -13.98 -12.36
C LEU A 207 1.88 -14.04 -11.58
N ARG A 208 2.58 -15.16 -11.67
CA ARG A 208 3.95 -15.27 -11.19
C ARG A 208 4.79 -14.35 -12.07
N GLY A 209 5.57 -13.44 -11.45
CA GLY A 209 6.59 -12.70 -12.18
C GLY A 209 7.44 -13.71 -12.96
N SER A 210 7.52 -13.55 -14.27
CA SER A 210 8.33 -14.41 -15.12
C SER A 210 9.78 -14.28 -14.69
N GLU A 211 10.37 -15.38 -14.21
CA GLU A 211 11.83 -15.53 -14.02
C GLU A 211 12.59 -15.55 -15.37
N GLU A 212 11.99 -15.09 -16.47
CA GLU A 212 12.51 -15.23 -17.84
C GLU A 212 13.35 -14.07 -18.36
N ASP A 213 13.96 -13.24 -17.51
CA ASP A 213 14.84 -12.17 -18.01
C ASP A 213 16.29 -12.20 -17.47
N LEU A 214 16.79 -13.32 -16.90
CA LEU A 214 18.17 -13.42 -16.43
C LEU A 214 19.05 -14.44 -17.15
N GLU A 215 18.63 -15.06 -18.26
CA GLU A 215 19.50 -15.87 -19.11
C GLU A 215 19.76 -15.18 -20.47
N GLY A 216 20.53 -14.12 -20.46
CA GLY A 216 20.89 -13.46 -21.71
C GLY A 216 21.78 -12.23 -21.58
N LEU A 217 22.89 -12.33 -20.82
CA LEU A 217 24.06 -11.45 -20.99
C LEU A 217 25.34 -12.16 -20.57
#